data_50b2f8fbb353329d67f440f30675edf5
#
_entry.id   50b2f8fbb353329d67f440f30675edf5
#
_cell.length_a   1.000
_cell.length_b   1.000
_cell.length_c   1.000
_cell.angle_alpha   90.00
_cell.angle_beta   90.00
_cell.angle_gamma   90.00
#
_symmetry.space_group_name_H-M   'P 1'
#
loop_
_entity.id
_entity.type
_entity.pdbx_description
1 polymer ?
#
loop_
_entity_poly.entity_id
_entity_poly.type
_entity_poly.pdbx_seq_one_letter_code
_entity_poly.pdbx_strand_id
1 'polypeptide(L)'
;MIKLKRVYEAAASSDGSRVLVERLWPRGVRKASLRIDAWLKEIGPSNDLRRWFAHDPKKWDVFRERYFAELDSKPKVWKGLVQAARRGPITLIYSSRDPEHNNAVALKDYLQTKMKQAKNSARRKLVA
;
A
#
# COMPACT_ATOMS: atom_id res chain seq x y z
N MET A 1 7.18 -8.93 6.04
CA MET A 1 7.06 -9.16 4.57
C MET A 1 5.78 -8.53 4.04
N ILE A 2 5.89 -7.79 2.97
CA ILE A 2 4.75 -7.10 2.34
C ILE A 2 4.48 -7.76 1.00
N LYS A 3 3.28 -8.30 0.84
CA LYS A 3 2.83 -8.96 -0.39
C LYS A 3 1.79 -8.10 -1.10
N LEU A 4 1.59 -8.37 -2.38
CA LEU A 4 0.58 -7.72 -3.21
C LEU A 4 -0.36 -8.76 -3.77
N LYS A 5 -1.65 -8.46 -3.77
CA LYS A 5 -2.66 -9.33 -4.35
C LYS A 5 -3.80 -8.52 -4.92
N ARG A 6 -4.29 -8.95 -6.08
CA ARG A 6 -5.48 -8.33 -6.68
C ARG A 6 -6.73 -8.79 -5.95
N VAL A 7 -7.76 -7.94 -5.88
CA VAL A 7 -9.02 -8.26 -5.19
C VAL A 7 -9.69 -9.54 -5.70
N TYR A 8 -9.40 -9.94 -6.93
CA TYR A 8 -10.01 -11.11 -7.56
C TYR A 8 -9.23 -12.40 -7.32
N GLU A 9 -8.06 -12.33 -6.73
CA GLU A 9 -7.26 -13.50 -6.39
C GLU A 9 -7.74 -14.12 -5.08
N ALA A 10 -7.72 -15.46 -5.00
CA ALA A 10 -8.19 -16.17 -3.83
C ALA A 10 -7.37 -15.83 -2.58
N ALA A 11 -8.05 -15.71 -1.45
CA ALA A 11 -7.39 -15.54 -0.17
C ALA A 11 -6.63 -16.81 0.22
N ALA A 12 -5.47 -16.64 0.84
CA ALA A 12 -4.65 -17.74 1.34
C ALA A 12 -4.20 -17.45 2.77
N SER A 13 -3.99 -18.51 3.56
CA SER A 13 -3.51 -18.35 4.94
C SER A 13 -2.15 -17.65 5.01
N SER A 14 -1.33 -17.81 3.99
CA SER A 14 -0.01 -17.16 3.88
C SER A 14 -0.08 -15.65 3.64
N ASP A 15 -1.26 -15.11 3.36
CA ASP A 15 -1.42 -13.66 3.12
C ASP A 15 -1.19 -12.84 4.38
N GLY A 16 -1.36 -13.43 5.55
CA GLY A 16 -1.33 -12.68 6.81
C GLY A 16 -2.47 -11.68 6.87
N SER A 17 -2.21 -10.49 7.36
CA SER A 17 -3.22 -9.42 7.40
C SER A 17 -3.50 -8.89 5.98
N ARG A 18 -4.75 -8.93 5.58
CA ARG A 18 -5.19 -8.51 4.23
C ARG A 18 -5.81 -7.12 4.32
N VAL A 19 -5.21 -6.16 3.65
CA VAL A 19 -5.59 -4.74 3.76
C VAL A 19 -5.90 -4.17 2.38
N LEU A 20 -7.13 -3.69 2.20
CA LEU A 20 -7.51 -2.97 0.97
C LEU A 20 -6.97 -1.54 1.06
N VAL A 21 -6.14 -1.16 0.09
CA VAL A 21 -5.40 0.11 0.13
C VAL A 21 -5.86 1.09 -0.95
N GLU A 22 -7.14 1.06 -1.27
CA GLU A 22 -7.74 1.91 -2.28
C GLU A 22 -8.77 2.85 -1.65
N ARG A 23 -8.89 4.05 -2.21
CA ARG A 23 -9.84 5.05 -1.74
C ARG A 23 -11.29 4.67 -2.05
N LEU A 24 -11.52 3.98 -3.16
CA LEU A 24 -12.85 3.53 -3.56
C LEU A 24 -12.98 2.02 -3.41
N TRP A 25 -14.20 1.56 -3.11
CA TRP A 25 -14.49 0.13 -3.07
C TRP A 25 -14.43 -0.45 -4.50
N PRO A 26 -13.83 -1.64 -4.70
CA PRO A 26 -13.71 -2.24 -6.03
C PRO A 26 -15.07 -2.55 -6.65
N ARG A 27 -15.21 -2.24 -7.94
CA ARG A 27 -16.44 -2.51 -8.69
C ARG A 27 -16.73 -4.00 -8.74
N GLY A 28 -18.01 -4.35 -8.56
CA GLY A 28 -18.47 -5.73 -8.70
C GLY A 28 -18.06 -6.66 -7.58
N VAL A 29 -17.40 -6.17 -6.54
CA VAL A 29 -16.96 -6.99 -5.41
C VAL A 29 -17.92 -6.77 -4.24
N ARG A 30 -18.58 -7.84 -3.78
CA ARG A 30 -19.43 -7.79 -2.60
C ARG A 30 -18.57 -7.74 -1.34
N LYS A 31 -18.95 -6.92 -0.37
CA LYS A 31 -18.24 -6.83 0.91
C LYS A 31 -18.14 -8.19 1.61
N ALA A 32 -19.18 -8.99 1.54
CA ALA A 32 -19.20 -10.32 2.15
C ALA A 32 -18.24 -11.31 1.48
N SER A 33 -17.88 -11.08 0.21
CA SER A 33 -17.01 -11.98 -0.56
C SER A 33 -15.54 -11.64 -0.45
N LEU A 34 -15.22 -10.38 -0.16
CA LEU A 34 -13.82 -9.94 -0.04
C LEU A 34 -13.35 -10.14 1.40
N ARG A 35 -12.41 -11.05 1.56
CA ARG A 35 -11.80 -11.30 2.87
C ARG A 35 -10.69 -10.29 3.12
N ILE A 36 -10.99 -9.26 3.90
CA ILE A 36 -10.03 -8.26 4.31
C ILE A 36 -10.14 -8.03 5.81
N ASP A 37 -9.01 -7.70 6.41
CA ASP A 37 -8.95 -7.34 7.84
C ASP A 37 -9.21 -5.85 8.04
N ALA A 38 -8.88 -5.03 7.02
CA ALA A 38 -9.12 -3.59 7.08
C ALA A 38 -9.24 -3.00 5.67
N TRP A 39 -9.98 -1.90 5.58
CA TRP A 39 -10.04 -1.04 4.40
C TRP A 39 -9.53 0.34 4.77
N LEU A 40 -8.33 0.69 4.29
CA LEU A 40 -7.66 1.94 4.60
C LEU A 40 -7.83 2.92 3.43
N LYS A 41 -8.98 3.60 3.40
CA LYS A 41 -9.30 4.56 2.33
C LYS A 41 -8.28 5.70 2.23
N GLU A 42 -7.88 6.22 3.38
CA GLU A 42 -7.03 7.40 3.45
C GLU A 42 -5.58 7.16 3.01
N ILE A 43 -5.17 5.89 2.91
CA ILE A 43 -3.83 5.55 2.45
C ILE A 43 -3.72 5.56 0.92
N GLY A 44 -4.83 5.47 0.21
CA GLY A 44 -4.84 5.58 -1.25
C GLY A 44 -4.46 6.99 -1.70
N PRO A 45 -4.02 7.14 -2.95
CA PRO A 45 -3.72 8.47 -3.49
C PRO A 45 -4.97 9.34 -3.51
N SER A 46 -4.78 10.66 -3.46
CA SER A 46 -5.89 11.61 -3.53
C SER A 46 -6.71 11.40 -4.81
N ASN A 47 -7.96 11.84 -4.79
CA ASN A 47 -8.82 11.77 -5.97
C ASN A 47 -8.22 12.51 -7.17
N ASP A 48 -7.61 13.67 -6.92
CA ASP A 48 -6.97 14.45 -7.98
C ASP A 48 -5.78 13.70 -8.60
N LEU A 49 -4.93 13.12 -7.76
CA LEU A 49 -3.77 12.36 -8.24
C LEU A 49 -4.21 11.11 -9.00
N ARG A 50 -5.22 10.40 -8.48
CA ARG A 50 -5.76 9.20 -9.13
C ARG A 50 -6.33 9.52 -10.51
N ARG A 51 -7.10 10.60 -10.63
CA ARG A 51 -7.67 11.04 -11.93
C ARG A 51 -6.58 11.46 -12.89
N TRP A 52 -5.57 12.19 -12.41
CA TRP A 52 -4.46 12.61 -13.23
C TRP A 52 -3.68 11.42 -13.80
N PHE A 53 -3.41 10.43 -12.96
CA PHE A 53 -2.67 9.22 -13.36
C PHE A 53 -3.45 8.40 -14.39
N ALA A 54 -4.74 8.18 -14.15
CA ALA A 54 -5.68 7.47 -15.05
C ALA A 54 -5.11 6.17 -15.63
N HIS A 55 -4.37 5.40 -14.83
CA HIS A 55 -3.75 4.12 -15.23
C HIS A 55 -2.79 4.25 -16.42
N ASP A 56 -2.18 5.40 -16.62
CA ASP A 56 -1.23 5.63 -17.71
C ASP A 56 0.21 5.32 -17.25
N PRO A 57 0.81 4.20 -17.73
CA PRO A 57 2.17 3.82 -17.30
C PRO A 57 3.23 4.86 -17.61
N LYS A 58 3.01 5.72 -18.60
CA LYS A 58 3.94 6.79 -18.94
C LYS A 58 4.04 7.85 -17.84
N LYS A 59 3.02 7.95 -16.99
CA LYS A 59 2.99 8.88 -15.86
C LYS A 59 3.50 8.27 -14.56
N TRP A 60 3.98 7.03 -14.59
CA TRP A 60 4.28 6.24 -13.39
C TRP A 60 5.29 6.91 -12.47
N ASP A 61 6.42 7.38 -13.01
CA ASP A 61 7.48 7.96 -12.18
C ASP A 61 6.99 9.22 -11.45
N VAL A 62 6.28 10.10 -12.15
CA VAL A 62 5.71 11.30 -11.57
C VAL A 62 4.59 10.96 -10.58
N PHE A 63 3.77 9.95 -10.90
CA PHE A 63 2.73 9.47 -9.99
C PHE A 63 3.35 9.02 -8.66
N ARG A 64 4.39 8.20 -8.69
CA ARG A 64 5.08 7.72 -7.48
C ARG A 64 5.59 8.89 -6.64
N GLU A 65 6.25 9.84 -7.28
CA GLU A 65 6.79 11.02 -6.62
C GLU A 65 5.70 11.81 -5.89
N ARG A 66 4.60 12.08 -6.58
CA ARG A 66 3.46 12.81 -6.01
C ARG A 66 2.77 12.03 -4.90
N TYR A 67 2.60 10.73 -5.10
CA TYR A 67 1.97 9.87 -4.08
C TYR A 67 2.83 9.80 -2.82
N PHE A 68 4.14 9.68 -2.97
CA PHE A 68 5.05 9.65 -1.83
C PHE A 68 5.01 10.98 -1.06
N ALA A 69 4.89 12.11 -1.75
CA ALA A 69 4.71 13.40 -1.10
C ALA A 69 3.41 13.46 -0.31
N GLU A 70 2.31 12.92 -0.85
CA GLU A 70 1.04 12.81 -0.12
C GLU A 70 1.20 11.97 1.14
N LEU A 71 1.86 10.81 1.05
CA LEU A 71 2.09 9.93 2.19
C LEU A 71 2.98 10.60 3.25
N ASP A 72 3.99 11.33 2.83
CA ASP A 72 4.88 12.06 3.75
C ASP A 72 4.10 13.05 4.63
N SER A 73 3.02 13.61 4.11
CA SER A 73 2.17 14.55 4.86
C SER A 73 1.20 13.86 5.82
N LYS A 74 1.08 12.52 5.77
CA LYS A 74 0.08 11.76 6.54
C LYS A 74 0.69 10.54 7.23
N PRO A 75 1.71 10.69 8.09
CA PRO A 75 2.33 9.50 8.70
C PRO A 75 1.37 8.64 9.51
N LYS A 76 0.31 9.23 10.06
CA LYS A 76 -0.69 8.48 10.84
C LYS A 76 -1.42 7.43 10.04
N VAL A 77 -1.54 7.59 8.70
CA VAL A 77 -2.29 6.63 7.88
C VAL A 77 -1.47 5.40 7.51
N TRP A 78 -0.14 5.46 7.53
CA TRP A 78 0.70 4.34 7.11
C TRP A 78 1.59 3.74 8.20
N LYS A 79 1.82 4.43 9.33
CA LYS A 79 2.68 3.90 10.40
C LYS A 79 2.20 2.56 10.94
N GLY A 80 0.89 2.36 11.05
CA GLY A 80 0.31 1.10 11.53
C GLY A 80 0.65 -0.07 10.63
N LEU A 81 0.74 0.14 9.31
CA LEU A 81 1.14 -0.90 8.37
C LEU A 81 2.61 -1.28 8.52
N VAL A 82 3.48 -0.32 8.76
CA VAL A 82 4.90 -0.61 9.05
C VAL A 82 5.01 -1.48 10.28
N GLN A 83 4.29 -1.15 11.34
CA GLN A 83 4.28 -1.94 12.58
C GLN A 83 3.75 -3.36 12.33
N ALA A 84 2.65 -3.48 11.59
CA ALA A 84 2.07 -4.78 11.26
C ALA A 84 3.03 -5.63 10.43
N ALA A 85 3.71 -5.04 9.46
CA ALA A 85 4.67 -5.73 8.59
C ALA A 85 5.88 -6.27 9.37
N ARG A 86 6.24 -5.62 10.47
CA ARG A 86 7.30 -6.10 11.36
C ARG A 86 6.89 -7.30 12.19
N ARG A 87 5.59 -7.43 12.48
CA ARG A 87 5.05 -8.54 13.29
C ARG A 87 4.80 -9.79 12.48
N GLY A 88 4.58 -9.66 11.19
CA GLY A 88 4.26 -10.79 10.33
C GLY A 88 3.92 -10.34 8.92
N PRO A 89 3.52 -11.28 8.06
CA PRO A 89 3.18 -10.93 6.67
C PRO A 89 1.92 -10.07 6.61
N ILE A 90 1.93 -9.10 5.72
CA ILE A 90 0.74 -8.35 5.32
C ILE A 90 0.61 -8.41 3.80
N THR A 91 -0.62 -8.36 3.32
CA THR A 91 -0.91 -8.32 1.88
C THR A 91 -1.72 -7.08 1.56
N LEU A 92 -1.20 -6.25 0.67
CA LEU A 92 -1.89 -5.07 0.18
C LEU A 92 -2.78 -5.50 -0.98
N ILE A 93 -4.07 -5.24 -0.86
CA ILE A 93 -5.08 -5.65 -1.84
C ILE A 93 -5.42 -4.47 -2.73
N TYR A 94 -5.44 -4.69 -4.03
CA TYR A 94 -5.73 -3.66 -5.03
C TYR A 94 -6.63 -4.21 -6.15
N SER A 95 -7.22 -3.34 -6.97
CA SER A 95 -8.14 -3.72 -8.04
C SER A 95 -7.61 -3.52 -9.45
N SER A 96 -6.57 -2.71 -9.64
CA SER A 96 -6.00 -2.40 -10.96
C SER A 96 -5.66 -3.66 -11.76
N ARG A 97 -5.83 -3.60 -13.08
CA ARG A 97 -5.41 -4.68 -13.99
C ARG A 97 -3.92 -4.71 -14.22
N ASP A 98 -3.24 -3.58 -14.05
CA ASP A 98 -1.80 -3.48 -14.23
C ASP A 98 -1.10 -3.89 -12.93
N PRO A 99 -0.39 -5.02 -12.89
CA PRO A 99 0.26 -5.50 -11.67
C PRO A 99 1.55 -4.77 -11.34
N GLU A 100 2.05 -3.94 -12.24
CA GLU A 100 3.33 -3.23 -12.06
C GLU A 100 3.15 -1.75 -11.76
N HIS A 101 2.07 -1.12 -12.25
CA HIS A 101 1.85 0.32 -12.18
C HIS A 101 0.54 0.63 -11.46
N ASN A 102 0.49 0.35 -10.17
CA ASN A 102 -0.69 0.64 -9.35
C ASN A 102 -0.27 1.19 -7.98
N ASN A 103 -1.23 1.79 -7.27
CA ASN A 103 -0.94 2.42 -5.98
C ASN A 103 -0.38 1.45 -4.93
N ALA A 104 -0.78 0.18 -4.95
CA ALA A 104 -0.28 -0.80 -3.98
C ALA A 104 1.20 -1.10 -4.19
N VAL A 105 1.66 -1.15 -5.46
CA VAL A 105 3.08 -1.31 -5.78
C VAL A 105 3.88 -0.13 -5.23
N ALA A 106 3.42 1.08 -5.48
CA ALA A 106 4.09 2.29 -4.97
C ALA A 106 4.08 2.32 -3.44
N LEU A 107 2.96 1.97 -2.82
CA LEU A 107 2.84 1.93 -1.37
C LEU A 107 3.78 0.89 -0.75
N LYS A 108 3.90 -0.28 -1.34
CA LYS A 108 4.85 -1.31 -0.88
C LYS A 108 6.28 -0.75 -0.87
N ASP A 109 6.70 -0.13 -1.95
CA ASP A 109 8.04 0.47 -2.04
C ASP A 109 8.24 1.53 -0.95
N TYR A 110 7.24 2.38 -0.76
CA TYR A 110 7.28 3.41 0.26
C TYR A 110 7.44 2.82 1.67
N LEU A 111 6.60 1.84 2.01
CA LEU A 111 6.64 1.20 3.32
C LEU A 111 7.95 0.47 3.56
N GLN A 112 8.48 -0.22 2.56
CA GLN A 112 9.77 -0.91 2.66
C GLN A 112 10.92 0.08 2.90
N THR A 113 10.88 1.22 2.23
CA THR A 113 11.86 2.29 2.44
C THR A 113 11.79 2.82 3.87
N LYS A 114 10.59 3.05 4.40
CA LYS A 114 10.42 3.51 5.78
C LYS A 114 10.90 2.47 6.80
N MET A 115 10.68 1.21 6.54
CA MET A 115 11.19 0.12 7.40
C MET A 115 12.71 0.11 7.44
N LYS A 116 13.36 0.28 6.29
CA LYS A 116 14.83 0.35 6.21
C LYS A 116 15.39 1.58 6.94
N GLN A 117 14.76 2.74 6.76
CA GLN A 117 15.17 3.98 7.42
C GLN A 117 15.08 3.86 8.94
N ALA A 118 14.01 3.31 9.45
CA ALA A 118 13.83 3.09 10.88
C ALA A 118 14.87 2.13 11.45
N LYS A 119 15.20 1.05 10.72
CA LYS A 119 16.24 0.09 11.11
C LYS A 119 17.61 0.75 11.14
N ASN A 120 17.95 1.55 10.14
CA ASN A 120 19.23 2.27 10.08
C ASN A 120 19.34 3.30 11.21
N SER A 121 18.26 4.02 11.50
CA SER A 121 18.22 4.97 12.60
C SER A 121 18.46 4.29 13.96
N ALA A 122 17.84 3.13 14.18
CA ALA A 122 18.05 2.33 15.39
C ALA A 122 19.50 1.86 15.52
N ARG A 123 20.11 1.42 14.42
CA ARG A 123 21.54 1.03 14.41
C ARG A 123 22.46 2.20 14.77
N ARG A 124 22.20 3.39 14.24
CA ARG A 124 22.98 4.60 14.55
C ARG A 124 22.91 4.94 16.03
N LYS A 125 21.72 4.83 16.64
CA LYS A 125 21.53 5.06 18.08
C LYS A 125 22.31 4.07 18.93
N LEU A 126 22.40 2.81 18.50
CA LEU A 126 23.14 1.78 19.24
C LEU A 126 24.66 1.97 19.16
N VAL A 127 25.17 2.56 18.08
CA VAL A 127 26.59 2.74 17.84
C VAL A 127 27.10 4.08 18.40
N ALA A 128 26.21 5.03 18.53
CA ALA A 128 26.55 6.33 19.11
C ALA A 128 26.63 6.25 20.63
#